data_b1089f05ecd6977308b631f94de031ee
#
_entry.id   b1089f05ecd6977308b631f94de031ee
#
_cell.length_a   1.000
_cell.length_b   1.000
_cell.length_c   1.000
_cell.angle_alpha   90.00
_cell.angle_beta   90.00
_cell.angle_gamma   90.00
#
_symmetry.space_group_name_H-M   'P 1'
#
loop_
_entity.id
_entity.type
_entity.pdbx_description
1 polymer ?
#
loop_
_entity_poly.entity_id
_entity_poly.type
_entity_poly.pdbx_seq_one_letter_code
_entity_poly.pdbx_strand_id
1 'polypeptide(L)'
;TSYIYDANGQLTSVTDAMGGVTAYAYDAVGNVTSVTDAMGGVTAYTYDKVGNIASVTDANGNTTSYSYDALGRAVAVTDANGGVTRAEYDHNGNIVKAVDAEGNATTYVYDALDRLASYTNAEGYTFSFQYDNEGNTVASTDGNGNTTRYTYDGLNRAVSSTNAEGNTAYNTYDADGRMVKSVNEEGAETAYAYDADGRLISMTDA
;
A
#
# COMPACT_ATOMS: atom_id res chain seq x y z
N THR A 1 -6.83 27.95 -20.66
CA THR A 1 -7.83 26.99 -20.17
C THR A 1 -9.12 27.72 -19.88
N SER A 2 -10.26 27.20 -20.36
CA SER A 2 -11.60 27.72 -20.08
C SER A 2 -12.45 26.64 -19.43
N TYR A 3 -13.47 27.09 -18.67
CA TYR A 3 -14.35 26.22 -17.89
C TYR A 3 -15.80 26.62 -18.18
N ILE A 4 -16.68 25.63 -18.35
CA ILE A 4 -18.12 25.84 -18.52
C ILE A 4 -18.84 25.11 -17.40
N TYR A 5 -19.85 25.77 -16.83
CA TYR A 5 -20.66 25.26 -15.73
C TYR A 5 -22.12 25.28 -16.13
N ASP A 6 -22.90 24.35 -15.58
CA ASP A 6 -24.36 24.34 -15.72
C ASP A 6 -25.03 25.34 -14.77
N ALA A 7 -26.37 25.37 -14.80
CA ALA A 7 -27.18 26.26 -13.94
C ALA A 7 -27.07 25.92 -12.46
N ASN A 8 -26.63 24.72 -12.09
CA ASN A 8 -26.41 24.25 -10.72
C ASN A 8 -24.99 24.53 -10.23
N GLY A 9 -24.11 25.08 -11.09
CA GLY A 9 -22.70 25.32 -10.78
C GLY A 9 -21.81 24.10 -10.96
N GLN A 10 -22.27 23.03 -11.61
CA GLN A 10 -21.48 21.85 -11.90
C GLN A 10 -20.63 22.07 -13.15
N LEU A 11 -19.36 21.67 -13.12
CA LEU A 11 -18.42 21.81 -14.23
C LEU A 11 -18.80 20.85 -15.37
N THR A 12 -19.30 21.37 -16.50
CA THR A 12 -19.71 20.54 -17.65
C THR A 12 -18.62 20.36 -18.69
N SER A 13 -17.65 21.29 -18.78
CA SER A 13 -16.48 21.08 -19.63
C SER A 13 -15.28 21.93 -19.24
N VAL A 14 -14.10 21.43 -19.60
CA VAL A 14 -12.82 22.11 -19.54
C VAL A 14 -12.20 22.09 -20.92
N THR A 15 -11.76 23.26 -21.44
CA THR A 15 -10.97 23.35 -22.68
C THR A 15 -9.54 23.75 -22.31
N ASP A 16 -8.55 22.95 -22.68
CA ASP A 16 -7.15 23.23 -22.43
C ASP A 16 -6.57 24.31 -23.36
N ALA A 17 -5.27 24.63 -23.23
CA ALA A 17 -4.58 25.64 -24.04
C ALA A 17 -4.40 25.20 -25.51
N MET A 18 -4.51 23.93 -25.82
CA MET A 18 -4.39 23.34 -27.16
C MET A 18 -5.76 23.12 -27.84
N GLY A 19 -6.84 23.48 -27.14
CA GLY A 19 -8.22 23.30 -27.64
C GLY A 19 -8.83 21.93 -27.34
N GLY A 20 -8.13 21.06 -26.60
CA GLY A 20 -8.66 19.79 -26.15
C GLY A 20 -9.80 20.00 -25.15
N VAL A 21 -10.93 19.33 -25.34
CA VAL A 21 -12.13 19.46 -24.49
C VAL A 21 -12.35 18.20 -23.68
N THR A 22 -12.43 18.34 -22.35
CA THR A 22 -12.93 17.30 -21.46
C THR A 22 -14.33 17.68 -21.00
N ALA A 23 -15.30 16.78 -21.18
CA ALA A 23 -16.70 17.00 -20.82
C ALA A 23 -17.14 16.07 -19.69
N TYR A 24 -18.08 16.56 -18.87
CA TYR A 24 -18.61 15.87 -17.69
C TYR A 24 -20.14 15.81 -17.76
N ALA A 25 -20.71 14.67 -17.42
CA ALA A 25 -22.16 14.53 -17.21
C ALA A 25 -22.42 14.10 -15.74
N TYR A 26 -23.60 14.45 -15.26
CA TYR A 26 -24.00 14.26 -13.87
C TYR A 26 -25.37 13.60 -13.78
N ASP A 27 -25.60 12.89 -12.68
CA ASP A 27 -26.96 12.47 -12.31
C ASP A 27 -27.72 13.59 -11.58
N ALA A 28 -28.95 13.32 -11.22
CA ALA A 28 -29.82 14.30 -10.57
C ALA A 28 -29.39 14.71 -9.15
N VAL A 29 -28.49 13.92 -8.50
CA VAL A 29 -27.96 14.19 -7.16
C VAL A 29 -26.55 14.77 -7.19
N GLY A 30 -25.95 14.90 -8.40
CA GLY A 30 -24.67 15.57 -8.61
C GLY A 30 -23.46 14.66 -8.73
N ASN A 31 -23.63 13.35 -8.81
CA ASN A 31 -22.53 12.45 -9.07
C ASN A 31 -22.14 12.48 -10.56
N VAL A 32 -20.85 12.41 -10.87
CA VAL A 32 -20.34 12.34 -12.24
C VAL A 32 -20.72 10.99 -12.86
N THR A 33 -21.58 10.97 -13.89
CA THR A 33 -21.96 9.74 -14.60
C THR A 33 -21.07 9.42 -15.77
N SER A 34 -20.42 10.43 -16.38
CA SER A 34 -19.40 10.19 -17.40
C SER A 34 -18.40 11.34 -17.49
N VAL A 35 -17.21 10.97 -17.95
CA VAL A 35 -16.14 11.90 -18.37
C VAL A 35 -15.78 11.54 -19.80
N THR A 36 -15.85 12.52 -20.71
CA THR A 36 -15.40 12.38 -22.11
C THR A 36 -14.11 13.16 -22.28
N ASP A 37 -13.03 12.49 -22.67
CA ASP A 37 -11.73 13.12 -22.90
C ASP A 37 -11.68 13.88 -24.26
N ALA A 38 -10.57 14.60 -24.49
CA ALA A 38 -10.36 15.38 -25.71
C ALA A 38 -10.28 14.54 -27.02
N MET A 39 -10.10 13.22 -26.90
CA MET A 39 -10.06 12.28 -28.03
C MET A 39 -11.40 11.57 -28.24
N GLY A 40 -12.40 11.90 -27.39
CA GLY A 40 -13.72 11.29 -27.43
C GLY A 40 -13.85 9.99 -26.65
N GLY A 41 -12.81 9.60 -25.92
CA GLY A 41 -12.86 8.46 -25.01
C GLY A 41 -13.82 8.73 -23.84
N VAL A 42 -14.74 7.82 -23.56
CA VAL A 42 -15.76 7.99 -22.51
C VAL A 42 -15.47 7.02 -21.37
N THR A 43 -15.28 7.57 -20.16
CA THR A 43 -15.32 6.80 -18.91
C THR A 43 -16.67 7.01 -18.24
N ALA A 44 -17.41 5.94 -17.99
CA ALA A 44 -18.73 5.98 -17.37
C ALA A 44 -18.71 5.42 -15.94
N TYR A 45 -19.55 6.00 -15.09
CA TYR A 45 -19.66 5.65 -13.68
C TYR A 45 -21.12 5.33 -13.33
N THR A 46 -21.31 4.33 -12.48
CA THR A 46 -22.59 4.08 -11.80
C THR A 46 -22.39 4.10 -10.30
N TYR A 47 -23.46 4.36 -9.57
CA TYR A 47 -23.41 4.51 -8.12
C TYR A 47 -24.44 3.60 -7.46
N ASP A 48 -24.16 3.18 -6.24
CA ASP A 48 -25.12 2.52 -5.38
C ASP A 48 -26.10 3.55 -4.75
N LYS A 49 -27.03 3.07 -3.96
CA LYS A 49 -28.09 3.93 -3.34
C LYS A 49 -27.54 4.92 -2.31
N VAL A 50 -26.32 4.71 -1.80
CA VAL A 50 -25.67 5.57 -0.80
C VAL A 50 -24.57 6.44 -1.38
N GLY A 51 -24.31 6.34 -2.70
CA GLY A 51 -23.40 7.20 -3.45
C GLY A 51 -21.98 6.63 -3.63
N ASN A 52 -21.72 5.37 -3.29
CA ASN A 52 -20.45 4.74 -3.62
C ASN A 52 -20.43 4.35 -5.11
N ILE A 53 -19.26 4.38 -5.76
CA ILE A 53 -19.10 3.94 -7.14
C ILE A 53 -19.40 2.43 -7.24
N ALA A 54 -20.49 2.07 -7.91
CA ALA A 54 -20.87 0.68 -8.14
C ALA A 54 -20.14 0.08 -9.36
N SER A 55 -19.86 0.89 -10.39
CA SER A 55 -19.01 0.46 -11.51
C SER A 55 -18.32 1.63 -12.21
N VAL A 56 -17.20 1.31 -12.86
CA VAL A 56 -16.48 2.19 -13.79
C VAL A 56 -16.30 1.43 -15.10
N THR A 57 -16.72 2.05 -16.22
CA THR A 57 -16.49 1.51 -17.56
C THR A 57 -15.56 2.45 -18.30
N ASP A 58 -14.42 1.94 -18.78
CA ASP A 58 -13.44 2.72 -19.53
C ASP A 58 -13.87 2.98 -20.99
N ALA A 59 -13.08 3.76 -21.72
CA ALA A 59 -13.34 4.10 -23.12
C ALA A 59 -13.30 2.89 -24.08
N ASN A 60 -12.73 1.77 -23.65
CA ASN A 60 -12.69 0.51 -24.42
C ASN A 60 -13.87 -0.40 -24.10
N GLY A 61 -14.74 0.00 -23.15
CA GLY A 61 -15.88 -0.80 -22.70
C GLY A 61 -15.54 -1.79 -21.58
N ASN A 62 -14.33 -1.77 -21.04
CA ASN A 62 -13.97 -2.61 -19.89
C ASN A 62 -14.64 -2.09 -18.63
N THR A 63 -15.38 -2.95 -17.95
CA THR A 63 -16.11 -2.56 -16.73
C THR A 63 -15.51 -3.21 -15.50
N THR A 64 -15.17 -2.39 -14.49
CA THR A 64 -14.83 -2.82 -13.14
C THR A 64 -16.01 -2.51 -12.22
N SER A 65 -16.46 -3.48 -11.45
CA SER A 65 -17.59 -3.35 -10.51
C SER A 65 -17.15 -3.50 -9.07
N TYR A 66 -17.83 -2.80 -8.17
CA TYR A 66 -17.50 -2.75 -6.74
C TYR A 66 -18.71 -3.12 -5.90
N SER A 67 -18.47 -3.81 -4.80
CA SER A 67 -19.46 -4.06 -3.75
C SER A 67 -18.92 -3.59 -2.41
N TYR A 68 -19.81 -3.06 -1.59
CA TYR A 68 -19.43 -2.43 -0.32
C TYR A 68 -20.20 -3.06 0.84
N ASP A 69 -19.59 -3.00 2.03
CA ASP A 69 -20.28 -3.29 3.27
C ASP A 69 -21.11 -2.09 3.74
N ALA A 70 -21.80 -2.24 4.89
CA ALA A 70 -22.62 -1.18 5.46
C ALA A 70 -21.84 0.06 5.93
N LEU A 71 -20.52 -0.03 6.05
CA LEU A 71 -19.62 1.08 6.41
C LEU A 71 -19.01 1.74 5.18
N GLY A 72 -19.36 1.31 3.94
CA GLY A 72 -18.84 1.85 2.69
C GLY A 72 -17.43 1.34 2.34
N ARG A 73 -16.95 0.26 2.96
CA ARG A 73 -15.66 -0.37 2.64
C ARG A 73 -15.86 -1.37 1.51
N ALA A 74 -14.98 -1.36 0.51
CA ALA A 74 -15.05 -2.26 -0.64
C ALA A 74 -14.80 -3.72 -0.18
N VAL A 75 -15.79 -4.60 -0.33
CA VAL A 75 -15.71 -6.02 0.03
C VAL A 75 -15.53 -6.94 -1.17
N ALA A 76 -15.83 -6.46 -2.38
CA ALA A 76 -15.51 -7.17 -3.62
C ALA A 76 -15.27 -6.19 -4.77
N VAL A 77 -14.32 -6.57 -5.64
CA VAL A 77 -14.06 -5.89 -6.91
C VAL A 77 -14.08 -6.96 -8.00
N THR A 78 -14.89 -6.72 -9.05
CA THR A 78 -14.93 -7.58 -10.23
C THR A 78 -14.29 -6.81 -11.38
N ASP A 79 -13.26 -7.36 -11.98
CA ASP A 79 -12.59 -6.78 -13.13
C ASP A 79 -13.36 -7.04 -14.45
N ALA A 80 -12.87 -6.44 -15.54
CA ALA A 80 -13.50 -6.56 -16.85
C ALA A 80 -13.48 -7.99 -17.45
N ASN A 81 -12.61 -8.86 -16.93
CA ASN A 81 -12.52 -10.26 -17.36
C ASN A 81 -13.39 -11.20 -16.49
N GLY A 82 -14.05 -10.64 -15.46
CA GLY A 82 -14.88 -11.38 -14.53
C GLY A 82 -14.09 -11.93 -13.32
N GLY A 83 -12.81 -11.59 -13.19
CA GLY A 83 -12.02 -11.91 -12.01
C GLY A 83 -12.55 -11.16 -10.78
N VAL A 84 -12.73 -11.84 -9.64
CA VAL A 84 -13.32 -11.26 -8.44
C VAL A 84 -12.35 -11.34 -7.28
N THR A 85 -11.87 -10.19 -6.82
CA THR A 85 -11.14 -10.07 -5.57
C THR A 85 -12.08 -9.73 -4.41
N ARG A 86 -11.79 -10.19 -3.20
CA ARG A 86 -12.62 -9.95 -2.00
C ARG A 86 -11.77 -9.55 -0.81
N ALA A 87 -12.35 -8.72 0.05
CA ALA A 87 -11.77 -8.36 1.34
C ALA A 87 -12.81 -8.51 2.46
N GLU A 88 -12.36 -9.04 3.60
CA GLU A 88 -13.12 -9.04 4.85
C GLU A 88 -12.38 -8.15 5.86
N TYR A 89 -13.13 -7.43 6.68
CA TYR A 89 -12.58 -6.46 7.62
C TYR A 89 -12.99 -6.79 9.06
N ASP A 90 -12.13 -6.46 10.00
CA ASP A 90 -12.49 -6.43 11.41
C ASP A 90 -13.30 -5.16 11.77
N HIS A 91 -13.61 -5.04 13.06
CA HIS A 91 -14.35 -3.89 13.58
C HIS A 91 -13.56 -2.57 13.48
N ASN A 92 -12.23 -2.61 13.54
CA ASN A 92 -11.36 -1.44 13.46
C ASN A 92 -11.11 -0.99 12.00
N GLY A 93 -11.46 -1.83 11.01
CA GLY A 93 -11.27 -1.55 9.59
C GLY A 93 -10.02 -2.20 8.99
N ASN A 94 -9.35 -3.05 9.73
CA ASN A 94 -8.20 -3.81 9.22
C ASN A 94 -8.71 -4.95 8.33
N ILE A 95 -8.02 -5.23 7.20
CA ILE A 95 -8.32 -6.39 6.35
C ILE A 95 -7.89 -7.66 7.09
N VAL A 96 -8.84 -8.51 7.45
CA VAL A 96 -8.55 -9.80 8.10
C VAL A 96 -8.47 -10.96 7.12
N LYS A 97 -9.01 -10.77 5.89
CA LYS A 97 -8.88 -11.74 4.81
C LYS A 97 -8.95 -11.03 3.45
N ALA A 98 -8.03 -11.38 2.56
CA ALA A 98 -8.07 -11.01 1.15
C ALA A 98 -8.12 -12.29 0.30
N VAL A 99 -8.93 -12.26 -0.77
CA VAL A 99 -9.02 -13.35 -1.75
C VAL A 99 -8.78 -12.76 -3.12
N ASP A 100 -7.84 -13.32 -3.87
CA ASP A 100 -7.55 -12.88 -5.24
C ASP A 100 -8.56 -13.45 -6.26
N ALA A 101 -8.40 -13.10 -7.53
CA ALA A 101 -9.29 -13.53 -8.61
C ALA A 101 -9.23 -15.03 -8.88
N GLU A 102 -8.14 -15.69 -8.54
CA GLU A 102 -7.91 -17.14 -8.65
C GLU A 102 -8.48 -17.90 -7.47
N GLY A 103 -8.96 -17.20 -6.42
CA GLY A 103 -9.53 -17.78 -5.20
C GLY A 103 -8.50 -18.07 -4.11
N ASN A 104 -7.25 -17.65 -4.27
CA ASN A 104 -6.23 -17.78 -3.23
C ASN A 104 -6.53 -16.82 -2.09
N ALA A 105 -6.52 -17.32 -0.86
CA ALA A 105 -6.84 -16.52 0.31
C ALA A 105 -5.61 -16.25 1.17
N THR A 106 -5.43 -15.00 1.58
CA THR A 106 -4.50 -14.59 2.62
C THR A 106 -5.28 -14.09 3.81
N THR A 107 -4.96 -14.56 5.01
CA THR A 107 -5.59 -14.10 6.27
C THR A 107 -4.59 -13.32 7.10
N TYR A 108 -5.09 -12.32 7.84
CA TYR A 108 -4.28 -11.39 8.63
C TYR A 108 -4.78 -11.34 10.07
N VAL A 109 -3.86 -11.22 10.99
CA VAL A 109 -4.13 -11.04 12.42
C VAL A 109 -3.40 -9.79 12.90
N TYR A 110 -4.08 -8.97 13.68
CA TYR A 110 -3.53 -7.72 14.20
C TYR A 110 -3.44 -7.78 15.73
N ASP A 111 -2.51 -7.03 16.28
CA ASP A 111 -2.40 -6.86 17.73
C ASP A 111 -3.39 -5.80 18.25
N ALA A 112 -3.37 -5.55 19.57
CA ALA A 112 -4.27 -4.59 20.21
C ALA A 112 -4.04 -3.12 19.80
N LEU A 113 -2.97 -2.83 19.07
CA LEU A 113 -2.62 -1.52 18.52
C LEU A 113 -2.82 -1.44 17.00
N ASP A 114 -3.58 -2.38 16.42
CA ASP A 114 -3.84 -2.51 14.98
C ASP A 114 -2.57 -2.70 14.11
N ARG A 115 -1.49 -3.23 14.71
CA ARG A 115 -0.28 -3.59 13.97
C ARG A 115 -0.38 -5.04 13.50
N LEU A 116 0.08 -5.34 12.29
CA LEU A 116 0.05 -6.70 11.72
C LEU A 116 0.88 -7.67 12.57
N ALA A 117 0.24 -8.55 13.33
CA ALA A 117 0.91 -9.57 14.15
C ALA A 117 1.28 -10.82 13.34
N SER A 118 0.43 -11.22 12.38
CA SER A 118 0.74 -12.30 11.45
C SER A 118 -0.14 -12.27 10.21
N TYR A 119 0.33 -12.96 9.15
CA TYR A 119 -0.52 -13.34 8.03
C TYR A 119 -0.22 -14.77 7.59
N THR A 120 -1.23 -15.44 7.04
CA THR A 120 -1.10 -16.77 6.44
C THR A 120 -1.49 -16.67 4.97
N ASN A 121 -0.58 -17.09 4.08
CA ASN A 121 -0.80 -17.05 2.64
C ASN A 121 -1.64 -18.26 2.17
N ALA A 122 -1.96 -18.31 0.88
CA ALA A 122 -2.79 -19.34 0.29
C ALA A 122 -2.17 -20.76 0.37
N GLU A 123 -0.84 -20.85 0.42
CA GLU A 123 -0.12 -22.12 0.59
C GLU A 123 -0.09 -22.60 2.05
N GLY A 124 -0.65 -21.82 2.99
CA GLY A 124 -0.72 -22.15 4.40
C GLY A 124 0.53 -21.76 5.21
N TYR A 125 1.47 -21.04 4.62
CA TYR A 125 2.63 -20.50 5.34
C TYR A 125 2.23 -19.30 6.17
N THR A 126 2.63 -19.32 7.45
CA THR A 126 2.37 -18.20 8.37
C THR A 126 3.63 -17.40 8.61
N PHE A 127 3.53 -16.11 8.44
CA PHE A 127 4.55 -15.11 8.76
C PHE A 127 4.09 -14.33 9.99
N SER A 128 4.97 -14.05 10.94
CA SER A 128 4.60 -13.33 12.16
C SER A 128 5.61 -12.25 12.55
N PHE A 129 5.11 -11.25 13.27
CA PHE A 129 5.88 -10.08 13.70
C PHE A 129 5.64 -9.80 15.17
N GLN A 130 6.69 -9.36 15.85
CA GLN A 130 6.61 -8.86 17.22
C GLN A 130 7.19 -7.46 17.26
N TYR A 131 6.64 -6.64 18.13
CA TYR A 131 6.99 -5.22 18.21
C TYR A 131 7.35 -4.83 19.62
N ASP A 132 8.23 -3.83 19.76
CA ASP A 132 8.45 -3.14 21.03
C ASP A 132 7.35 -2.08 21.27
N ASN A 133 7.49 -1.35 22.39
CA ASN A 133 6.53 -0.29 22.75
C ASN A 133 6.62 0.93 21.82
N GLU A 134 7.75 1.15 21.19
CA GLU A 134 8.01 2.24 20.23
C GLU A 134 7.49 1.91 18.84
N GLY A 135 7.09 0.63 18.58
CA GLY A 135 6.57 0.17 17.29
C GLY A 135 7.61 -0.43 16.36
N ASN A 136 8.86 -0.60 16.83
CA ASN A 136 9.89 -1.26 16.03
C ASN A 136 9.64 -2.77 16.00
N THR A 137 9.86 -3.41 14.86
CA THR A 137 9.77 -4.87 14.73
C THR A 137 10.97 -5.54 15.42
N VAL A 138 10.76 -6.18 16.57
CA VAL A 138 11.83 -6.88 17.32
C VAL A 138 12.00 -8.34 16.92
N ALA A 139 11.02 -8.95 16.26
CA ALA A 139 11.16 -10.26 15.66
C ALA A 139 10.25 -10.40 14.43
N SER A 140 10.74 -11.09 13.41
CA SER A 140 9.94 -11.57 12.27
C SER A 140 10.20 -13.07 12.07
N THR A 141 9.14 -13.84 11.86
CA THR A 141 9.22 -15.27 11.56
C THR A 141 8.67 -15.51 10.17
N ASP A 142 9.46 -16.21 9.34
CA ASP A 142 9.04 -16.56 7.98
C ASP A 142 8.10 -17.80 7.95
N GLY A 143 7.59 -18.13 6.74
CA GLY A 143 6.69 -19.25 6.54
C GLY A 143 7.28 -20.64 6.84
N ASN A 144 8.60 -20.76 6.99
CA ASN A 144 9.30 -21.98 7.38
C ASN A 144 9.57 -22.05 8.89
N GLY A 145 9.21 -21.00 9.64
CA GLY A 145 9.43 -20.89 11.08
C GLY A 145 10.78 -20.31 11.47
N ASN A 146 11.58 -19.83 10.50
CA ASN A 146 12.86 -19.16 10.78
C ASN A 146 12.58 -17.78 11.36
N THR A 147 13.15 -17.48 12.53
CA THR A 147 12.94 -16.20 13.20
C THR A 147 14.20 -15.34 13.15
N THR A 148 14.07 -14.14 12.60
CA THR A 148 15.07 -13.07 12.70
C THR A 148 14.68 -12.12 13.82
N ARG A 149 15.62 -11.77 14.69
CA ARG A 149 15.44 -10.81 15.79
C ARG A 149 16.24 -9.55 15.55
N TYR A 150 15.66 -8.41 15.93
CA TYR A 150 16.26 -7.10 15.73
C TYR A 150 16.41 -6.38 17.08
N THR A 151 17.47 -5.59 17.21
CA THR A 151 17.62 -4.65 18.32
C THR A 151 17.81 -3.24 17.79
N TYR A 152 17.38 -2.27 18.59
CA TYR A 152 17.37 -0.86 18.20
C TYR A 152 18.10 -0.02 19.25
N ASP A 153 18.62 1.11 18.83
CA ASP A 153 19.16 2.12 19.75
C ASP A 153 18.04 3.06 20.23
N GLY A 154 18.39 4.00 21.11
CA GLY A 154 17.43 4.97 21.67
C GLY A 154 16.84 5.97 20.65
N LEU A 155 17.25 5.93 19.39
CA LEU A 155 16.72 6.70 18.27
C LEU A 155 15.92 5.83 17.28
N ASN A 156 15.55 4.60 17.67
CA ASN A 156 14.82 3.61 16.86
C ASN A 156 15.56 3.19 15.59
N ARG A 157 16.91 3.21 15.60
CA ARG A 157 17.71 2.71 14.49
C ARG A 157 18.12 1.28 14.76
N ALA A 158 17.98 0.39 13.77
CA ALA A 158 18.34 -1.02 13.90
C ALA A 158 19.87 -1.17 14.04
N VAL A 159 20.34 -1.65 15.22
CA VAL A 159 21.76 -1.84 15.52
C VAL A 159 22.20 -3.29 15.41
N SER A 160 21.27 -4.25 15.45
CA SER A 160 21.59 -5.64 15.13
C SER A 160 20.43 -6.38 14.51
N SER A 161 20.76 -7.42 13.74
CA SER A 161 19.81 -8.47 13.29
C SER A 161 20.45 -9.84 13.51
N THR A 162 19.72 -10.74 14.18
CA THR A 162 20.15 -12.13 14.44
C THR A 162 19.22 -13.08 13.70
N ASN A 163 19.75 -13.89 12.80
CA ASN A 163 18.98 -14.87 12.06
C ASN A 163 18.62 -16.12 12.89
N ALA A 164 17.87 -17.05 12.30
CA ALA A 164 17.41 -18.27 12.96
C ALA A 164 18.57 -19.21 13.36
N GLU A 165 19.71 -19.11 12.71
CA GLU A 165 20.93 -19.90 13.00
C GLU A 165 21.75 -19.29 14.14
N GLY A 166 21.40 -18.09 14.60
CA GLY A 166 22.08 -17.37 15.66
C GLY A 166 23.22 -16.46 15.20
N ASN A 167 23.41 -16.33 13.87
CA ASN A 167 24.41 -15.42 13.31
C ASN A 167 23.86 -13.98 13.38
N THR A 168 24.71 -13.03 13.77
CA THR A 168 24.29 -11.65 14.03
C THR A 168 25.06 -10.67 13.14
N ALA A 169 24.32 -9.85 12.41
CA ALA A 169 24.83 -8.66 11.76
C ALA A 169 24.67 -7.42 12.65
N TYR A 170 25.56 -6.45 12.52
CA TYR A 170 25.57 -5.22 13.33
C TYR A 170 25.67 -3.97 12.46
N ASN A 171 25.04 -2.89 12.90
CA ASN A 171 25.15 -1.56 12.31
C ASN A 171 25.58 -0.54 13.39
N THR A 172 26.45 0.38 13.02
CA THR A 172 26.88 1.49 13.86
C THR A 172 26.60 2.80 13.14
N TYR A 173 26.12 3.78 13.89
CA TYR A 173 25.74 5.08 13.35
C TYR A 173 26.50 6.20 14.04
N ASP A 174 26.74 7.29 13.31
CA ASP A 174 27.27 8.53 13.88
C ASP A 174 26.16 9.35 14.56
N ALA A 175 26.54 10.49 15.13
CA ALA A 175 25.63 11.42 15.81
C ALA A 175 24.57 12.03 14.87
N ASP A 176 24.85 12.11 13.58
CA ASP A 176 23.95 12.64 12.55
C ASP A 176 23.00 11.54 12.01
N GLY A 177 23.13 10.31 12.50
CA GLY A 177 22.28 9.19 12.09
C GLY A 177 22.74 8.43 10.84
N ARG A 178 23.95 8.72 10.34
CA ARG A 178 24.50 8.04 9.17
C ARG A 178 25.17 6.74 9.60
N MET A 179 25.00 5.66 8.84
CA MET A 179 25.68 4.38 9.07
C MET A 179 27.18 4.54 8.79
N VAL A 180 28.02 4.36 9.80
CA VAL A 180 29.48 4.47 9.67
C VAL A 180 30.16 3.11 9.60
N LYS A 181 29.49 2.04 10.00
CA LYS A 181 30.00 0.68 9.95
C LYS A 181 28.86 -0.32 9.87
N SER A 182 29.01 -1.35 9.05
CA SER A 182 28.22 -2.58 9.13
C SER A 182 29.14 -3.79 9.28
N VAL A 183 28.64 -4.80 9.99
CA VAL A 183 29.27 -6.12 10.10
C VAL A 183 28.24 -7.14 9.67
N ASN A 184 28.53 -7.97 8.68
CA ASN A 184 27.60 -9.00 8.25
C ASN A 184 27.61 -10.20 9.21
N GLU A 185 26.73 -11.17 8.95
CA GLU A 185 26.59 -12.40 9.76
C GLU A 185 27.84 -13.28 9.79
N GLU A 186 28.75 -13.12 8.80
CA GLU A 186 30.02 -13.84 8.70
C GLU A 186 31.17 -13.08 9.37
N GLY A 187 30.90 -11.87 9.90
CA GLY A 187 31.88 -11.01 10.58
C GLY A 187 32.65 -10.10 9.64
N ALA A 188 32.34 -10.07 8.33
CA ALA A 188 32.97 -9.13 7.42
C ALA A 188 32.48 -7.70 7.70
N GLU A 189 33.42 -6.77 7.75
CA GLU A 189 33.16 -5.36 8.08
C GLU A 189 33.15 -4.50 6.81
N THR A 190 32.22 -3.55 6.73
CA THR A 190 32.22 -2.46 5.76
C THR A 190 32.20 -1.14 6.50
N ALA A 191 33.14 -0.25 6.23
CA ALA A 191 33.19 1.10 6.78
C ALA A 191 32.73 2.12 5.77
N TYR A 192 31.99 3.14 6.24
CA TYR A 192 31.43 4.22 5.43
C TYR A 192 31.96 5.57 5.93
N ALA A 193 32.37 6.44 5.00
CA ALA A 193 32.75 7.82 5.36
C ALA A 193 31.95 8.83 4.54
N TYR A 194 31.70 9.97 5.16
CA TYR A 194 30.85 11.03 4.62
C TYR A 194 31.58 12.37 4.64
N ASP A 195 31.26 13.25 3.71
CA ASP A 195 31.71 14.63 3.73
C ASP A 195 30.88 15.47 4.73
N ALA A 196 31.23 16.75 4.86
CA ALA A 196 30.56 17.67 5.78
C ALA A 196 29.08 17.94 5.39
N ASP A 197 28.71 17.70 4.13
CA ASP A 197 27.33 17.81 3.63
C ASP A 197 26.55 16.49 3.78
N GLY A 198 27.16 15.45 4.37
CA GLY A 198 26.54 14.14 4.58
C GLY A 198 26.53 13.22 3.34
N ARG A 199 27.31 13.53 2.31
CA ARG A 199 27.41 12.69 1.11
C ARG A 199 28.43 11.59 1.36
N LEU A 200 28.10 10.35 0.96
CA LEU A 200 29.02 9.21 1.05
C LEU A 200 30.25 9.48 0.15
N ILE A 201 31.44 9.46 0.75
CA ILE A 201 32.72 9.69 0.04
C ILE A 201 33.59 8.45 -0.06
N SER A 202 33.38 7.46 0.82
CA SER A 202 34.04 6.15 0.70
C SER A 202 33.25 5.02 1.34
N MET A 203 33.44 3.84 0.79
CA MET A 203 33.01 2.55 1.33
C MET A 203 34.25 1.63 1.24
N THR A 204 34.60 0.99 2.36
CA THR A 204 35.77 0.12 2.43
C THR A 204 35.36 -1.19 3.09
N ASP A 205 35.53 -2.29 2.37
CA ASP A 205 35.37 -3.65 2.89
C ASP A 205 36.68 -4.14 3.50
N ALA A 206 36.57 -4.89 4.61
CA ALA A 206 37.71 -5.48 5.31
C ALA A 206 38.03 -6.90 4.82
#